data_497783ce5378df63b5d93fe5730e8c6d
#
_entry.id   497783ce5378df63b5d93fe5730e8c6d
#
_cell.length_a   1.000
_cell.length_b   1.000
_cell.length_c   1.000
_cell.angle_alpha   90.00
_cell.angle_beta   90.00
_cell.angle_gamma   90.00
#
_symmetry.space_group_name_H-M   'P 1'
#
loop_
_entity.id
_entity.type
_entity.pdbx_description
1 polymer ?
#
loop_
_entity_poly.entity_id
_entity_poly.type
_entity_poly.pdbx_seq_one_letter_code
_entity_poly.pdbx_strand_id
1 'polypeptide(L)'
;MRLVLASASPARLHVLRSAGVDPAVVVSGVDAPALLAALGDAGPAETVTALALAKARQVAAVVGAEHPDAMVVGCDSMLLLDGELVGKPATVDGARERWAQMAGRPAELLTGHAVVRVRAGTPDAEMAGHASTAVSFGAPTPAELEAYLASGEPLEVAGAFTLDGRGGWFVEGIEGDPSNVVGLSLPLTRRLIGELGVAITNLWR
;
A
#
# COMPACT_ATOMS: atom_id res chain seq x y z
N MET A 1 14.65 -2.01 -18.95
CA MET A 1 13.32 -2.11 -18.33
C MET A 1 13.24 -1.14 -17.15
N ARG A 2 12.13 -0.44 -16.96
CA ARG A 2 11.90 0.52 -15.88
C ARG A 2 10.82 0.00 -14.92
N LEU A 3 11.00 0.21 -13.61
CA LEU A 3 9.88 0.09 -12.69
C LEU A 3 9.14 1.43 -12.62
N VAL A 4 7.82 1.39 -12.71
CA VAL A 4 6.92 2.54 -12.54
C VAL A 4 6.04 2.28 -11.34
N LEU A 5 6.03 3.20 -10.37
CA LEU A 5 5.18 3.13 -9.18
C LEU A 5 3.90 3.94 -9.42
N ALA A 6 2.76 3.25 -9.48
CA ALA A 6 1.43 3.84 -9.66
C ALA A 6 0.84 4.34 -8.33
N SER A 7 1.57 5.23 -7.64
CA SER A 7 1.17 5.69 -6.30
C SER A 7 1.81 7.03 -5.95
N ALA A 8 1.05 7.89 -5.23
CA ALA A 8 1.57 9.12 -4.63
C ALA A 8 2.25 8.91 -3.27
N SER A 9 2.24 7.68 -2.72
CA SER A 9 2.76 7.41 -1.37
C SER A 9 4.27 7.57 -1.28
N PRO A 10 4.80 8.52 -0.47
CA PRO A 10 6.23 8.64 -0.24
C PRO A 10 6.82 7.41 0.44
N ALA A 11 6.06 6.77 1.33
CA ALA A 11 6.49 5.57 2.03
C ALA A 11 6.76 4.40 1.07
N ARG A 12 5.87 4.14 0.10
CA ARG A 12 6.09 3.12 -0.93
C ARG A 12 7.31 3.41 -1.79
N LEU A 13 7.52 4.68 -2.15
CA LEU A 13 8.71 5.10 -2.88
C LEU A 13 9.97 4.86 -2.07
N HIS A 14 9.93 5.18 -0.77
CA HIS A 14 11.03 4.94 0.16
C HIS A 14 11.38 3.45 0.26
N VAL A 15 10.39 2.57 0.43
CA VAL A 15 10.58 1.10 0.47
C VAL A 15 11.32 0.61 -0.77
N LEU A 16 10.89 1.02 -1.96
CA LEU A 16 11.53 0.61 -3.21
C LEU A 16 12.97 1.13 -3.32
N ARG A 17 13.20 2.40 -2.99
CA ARG A 17 14.54 3.00 -3.04
C ARG A 17 15.51 2.36 -2.05
N SER A 18 15.06 2.10 -0.83
CA SER A 18 15.86 1.40 0.19
C SER A 18 16.18 -0.04 -0.21
N ALA A 19 15.35 -0.65 -1.07
CA ALA A 19 15.58 -1.98 -1.65
C ALA A 19 16.38 -1.95 -2.97
N GLY A 20 16.99 -0.81 -3.33
CA GLY A 20 17.85 -0.67 -4.51
C GLY A 20 17.10 -0.44 -5.83
N VAL A 21 15.81 -0.10 -5.79
CA VAL A 21 15.00 0.19 -6.99
C VAL A 21 14.58 1.66 -6.98
N ASP A 22 14.97 2.43 -8.00
CA ASP A 22 14.53 3.81 -8.16
C ASP A 22 13.44 3.89 -9.24
N PRO A 23 12.13 3.86 -8.87
CA PRO A 23 11.04 3.85 -9.83
C PRO A 23 10.80 5.23 -10.44
N ALA A 24 10.22 5.27 -11.64
CA ALA A 24 9.45 6.42 -12.07
C ALA A 24 8.13 6.46 -11.28
N VAL A 25 7.68 7.64 -10.88
CA VAL A 25 6.43 7.80 -10.14
C VAL A 25 5.38 8.41 -11.06
N VAL A 26 4.27 7.69 -11.24
CA VAL A 26 3.10 8.17 -12.00
C VAL A 26 1.86 7.92 -11.15
N VAL A 27 1.22 8.99 -10.70
CA VAL A 27 0.05 8.88 -9.82
C VAL A 27 -1.17 8.45 -10.64
N SER A 28 -1.89 7.43 -10.17
CA SER A 28 -3.15 7.03 -10.79
C SER A 28 -4.27 8.00 -10.41
N GLY A 29 -5.19 8.22 -11.35
CA GLY A 29 -6.43 9.00 -11.12
C GLY A 29 -7.65 8.12 -10.79
N VAL A 30 -7.45 6.92 -10.24
CA VAL A 30 -8.54 5.99 -9.90
C VAL A 30 -9.41 6.61 -8.82
N ASP A 31 -10.72 6.66 -9.07
CA ASP A 31 -11.74 6.98 -8.07
C ASP A 31 -11.95 5.77 -7.16
N ALA A 32 -11.17 5.72 -6.07
CA ALA A 32 -11.24 4.62 -5.12
C ALA A 32 -12.61 4.51 -4.42
N PRO A 33 -13.27 5.60 -3.98
CA PRO A 33 -14.64 5.53 -3.45
C PRO A 33 -15.65 4.91 -4.41
N ALA A 34 -15.64 5.32 -5.68
CA ALA A 34 -16.54 4.76 -6.69
C ALA A 34 -16.26 3.26 -6.92
N LEU A 35 -14.99 2.86 -6.97
CA LEU A 35 -14.63 1.46 -7.13
C LEU A 35 -15.04 0.61 -5.90
N LEU A 36 -14.82 1.12 -4.68
CA LEU A 36 -15.27 0.45 -3.45
C LEU A 36 -16.79 0.24 -3.46
N ALA A 37 -17.56 1.26 -3.85
CA ALA A 37 -19.02 1.15 -3.97
C ALA A 37 -19.43 0.08 -5.01
N ALA A 38 -18.68 -0.03 -6.11
CA ALA A 38 -18.96 -1.02 -7.16
C ALA A 38 -18.59 -2.46 -6.75
N LEU A 39 -17.61 -2.64 -5.84
CA LEU A 39 -17.21 -3.94 -5.33
C LEU A 39 -18.23 -4.55 -4.35
N GLY A 40 -19.07 -3.73 -3.73
CA GLY A 40 -20.12 -4.20 -2.82
C GLY A 40 -19.59 -5.05 -1.67
N ASP A 41 -20.06 -6.29 -1.55
CA ASP A 41 -19.72 -7.23 -0.47
C ASP A 41 -18.43 -8.04 -0.75
N ALA A 42 -17.53 -7.55 -1.61
CA ALA A 42 -16.24 -8.20 -1.84
C ALA A 42 -15.45 -8.36 -0.53
N GLY A 43 -14.76 -9.49 -0.39
CA GLY A 43 -13.95 -9.75 0.79
C GLY A 43 -12.76 -8.78 0.90
N PRO A 44 -12.18 -8.63 2.12
CA PRO A 44 -11.09 -7.68 2.37
C PRO A 44 -9.90 -7.82 1.41
N ALA A 45 -9.44 -9.04 1.16
CA ALA A 45 -8.33 -9.34 0.26
C ALA A 45 -8.65 -9.00 -1.21
N GLU A 46 -9.87 -9.30 -1.64
CA GLU A 46 -10.35 -8.98 -2.98
C GLU A 46 -10.42 -7.46 -3.19
N THR A 47 -10.95 -6.74 -2.20
CA THR A 47 -11.10 -5.28 -2.22
C THR A 47 -9.75 -4.57 -2.43
N VAL A 48 -8.74 -4.85 -1.60
CA VAL A 48 -7.43 -4.20 -1.74
C VAL A 48 -6.72 -4.60 -3.03
N THR A 49 -6.92 -5.85 -3.50
CA THR A 49 -6.33 -6.34 -4.74
C THR A 49 -6.96 -5.66 -5.96
N ALA A 50 -8.28 -5.50 -5.98
CA ALA A 50 -8.99 -4.81 -7.05
C ALA A 50 -8.58 -3.34 -7.17
N LEU A 51 -8.45 -2.64 -6.04
CA LEU A 51 -7.95 -1.26 -6.00
C LEU A 51 -6.52 -1.14 -6.54
N ALA A 52 -5.63 -2.05 -6.14
CA ALA A 52 -4.25 -2.09 -6.62
C ALA A 52 -4.20 -2.32 -8.13
N LEU A 53 -5.01 -3.26 -8.62
CA LEU A 53 -5.07 -3.62 -10.04
C LEU A 53 -5.60 -2.46 -10.90
N ALA A 54 -6.66 -1.78 -10.45
CA ALA A 54 -7.20 -0.62 -11.13
C ALA A 54 -6.14 0.49 -11.27
N LYS A 55 -5.37 0.76 -10.21
CA LYS A 55 -4.28 1.76 -10.22
C LYS A 55 -3.18 1.37 -11.20
N ALA A 56 -2.72 0.11 -11.16
CA ALA A 56 -1.67 -0.37 -12.06
C ALA A 56 -2.10 -0.32 -13.53
N ARG A 57 -3.31 -0.79 -13.85
CA ARG A 57 -3.87 -0.78 -15.21
C ARG A 57 -4.00 0.63 -15.78
N GLN A 58 -4.54 1.58 -14.98
CA GLN A 58 -4.71 2.95 -15.43
C GLN A 58 -3.37 3.60 -15.79
N VAL A 59 -2.34 3.40 -14.96
CA VAL A 59 -1.01 3.95 -15.23
C VAL A 59 -0.36 3.22 -16.39
N ALA A 60 -0.47 1.89 -16.48
CA ALA A 60 0.10 1.10 -17.58
C ALA A 60 -0.45 1.52 -18.96
N ALA A 61 -1.70 1.96 -19.01
CA ALA A 61 -2.33 2.41 -20.25
C ALA A 61 -1.72 3.71 -20.82
N VAL A 62 -1.04 4.52 -19.99
CA VAL A 62 -0.53 5.83 -20.40
C VAL A 62 0.99 5.94 -20.43
N VAL A 63 1.72 5.08 -19.70
CA VAL A 63 3.18 5.22 -19.58
C VAL A 63 3.97 4.68 -20.77
N GLY A 64 3.33 3.95 -21.68
CA GLY A 64 4.02 3.25 -22.76
C GLY A 64 4.81 4.17 -23.72
N ALA A 65 4.41 5.43 -23.86
CA ALA A 65 5.13 6.40 -24.67
C ALA A 65 6.50 6.77 -24.09
N GLU A 66 6.58 6.92 -22.75
CA GLU A 66 7.83 7.29 -22.07
C GLU A 66 8.62 6.06 -21.61
N HIS A 67 7.92 4.97 -21.29
CA HIS A 67 8.47 3.72 -20.77
C HIS A 67 7.96 2.52 -21.55
N PRO A 68 8.44 2.33 -22.81
CA PRO A 68 7.93 1.26 -23.69
C PRO A 68 8.25 -0.15 -23.17
N ASP A 69 9.14 -0.28 -22.20
CA ASP A 69 9.51 -1.54 -21.55
C ASP A 69 9.55 -1.31 -20.02
N ALA A 70 8.43 -1.58 -19.37
CA ALA A 70 8.22 -1.27 -17.95
C ALA A 70 7.47 -2.35 -17.19
N MET A 71 7.67 -2.35 -15.85
CA MET A 71 6.83 -3.00 -14.84
C MET A 71 6.10 -1.92 -14.05
N VAL A 72 4.80 -1.85 -14.17
CA VAL A 72 3.95 -0.88 -13.44
C VAL A 72 3.41 -1.54 -12.19
N VAL A 73 3.77 -1.02 -11.02
CA VAL A 73 3.36 -1.55 -9.72
C VAL A 73 2.31 -0.63 -9.11
N GLY A 74 1.12 -1.18 -8.84
CA GLY A 74 0.06 -0.54 -8.09
C GLY A 74 -0.13 -1.22 -6.74
N CYS A 75 -0.39 -0.45 -5.68
CA CYS A 75 -0.70 -0.95 -4.34
C CYS A 75 -1.85 -0.16 -3.72
N ASP A 76 -2.63 -0.86 -2.90
CA ASP A 76 -3.61 -0.25 -2.00
C ASP A 76 -3.58 -0.91 -0.64
N SER A 77 -3.58 -0.11 0.44
CA SER A 77 -3.47 -0.62 1.81
C SER A 77 -4.68 -0.21 2.63
N MET A 78 -5.22 -1.14 3.41
CA MET A 78 -6.29 -0.91 4.36
C MET A 78 -6.04 -1.73 5.63
N LEU A 79 -6.46 -1.21 6.78
CA LEU A 79 -6.43 -1.94 8.05
C LEU A 79 -7.77 -2.67 8.23
N LEU A 80 -7.71 -3.96 8.51
CA LEU A 80 -8.86 -4.74 8.93
C LEU A 80 -8.97 -4.66 10.46
N LEU A 81 -10.00 -3.99 10.94
CA LEU A 81 -10.27 -3.77 12.35
C LEU A 81 -11.70 -4.21 12.66
N ASP A 82 -11.85 -5.17 13.57
CA ASP A 82 -13.15 -5.74 13.97
C ASP A 82 -14.02 -6.22 12.79
N GLY A 83 -13.38 -6.72 11.72
CA GLY A 83 -14.06 -7.21 10.51
C GLY A 83 -14.34 -6.15 9.44
N GLU A 84 -14.02 -4.88 9.69
CA GLU A 84 -14.21 -3.79 8.74
C GLU A 84 -12.88 -3.30 8.16
N LEU A 85 -12.85 -3.03 6.87
CA LEU A 85 -11.73 -2.41 6.20
C LEU A 85 -11.76 -0.89 6.40
N VAL A 86 -10.68 -0.36 6.99
CA VAL A 86 -10.54 1.08 7.23
C VAL A 86 -9.32 1.64 6.49
N GLY A 87 -9.57 2.66 5.70
CA GLY A 87 -8.53 3.39 4.97
C GLY A 87 -7.92 4.54 5.79
N LYS A 88 -7.52 5.61 5.11
CA LYS A 88 -7.06 6.85 5.75
C LYS A 88 -8.20 7.51 6.50
N PRO A 89 -7.98 8.01 7.73
CA PRO A 89 -8.99 8.80 8.40
C PRO A 89 -9.16 10.14 7.71
N ALA A 90 -10.39 10.59 7.55
CA ALA A 90 -10.68 11.87 6.90
C ALA A 90 -10.37 13.08 7.80
N THR A 91 -10.39 12.88 9.12
CA THR A 91 -10.28 13.93 10.14
C THR A 91 -9.44 13.48 11.34
N VAL A 92 -8.99 14.44 12.13
CA VAL A 92 -8.29 14.18 13.42
C VAL A 92 -9.20 13.40 14.37
N ASP A 93 -10.49 13.74 14.43
CA ASP A 93 -11.44 13.02 15.28
C ASP A 93 -11.63 11.58 14.83
N GLY A 94 -11.74 11.33 13.51
CA GLY A 94 -11.78 9.97 12.98
C GLY A 94 -10.50 9.16 13.26
N ALA A 95 -9.34 9.80 13.25
CA ALA A 95 -8.08 9.17 13.67
C ALA A 95 -8.09 8.84 15.17
N ARG A 96 -8.60 9.76 16.02
CA ARG A 96 -8.75 9.55 17.47
C ARG A 96 -9.68 8.40 17.80
N GLU A 97 -10.84 8.34 17.15
CA GLU A 97 -11.80 7.24 17.30
C GLU A 97 -11.19 5.89 16.90
N ARG A 98 -10.42 5.87 15.83
CA ARG A 98 -9.72 4.67 15.38
C ARG A 98 -8.68 4.20 16.39
N TRP A 99 -7.88 5.11 16.94
CA TRP A 99 -6.93 4.78 18.00
C TRP A 99 -7.62 4.28 19.27
N ALA A 100 -8.79 4.81 19.61
CA ALA A 100 -9.58 4.28 20.74
C ALA A 100 -10.03 2.82 20.51
N GLN A 101 -10.23 2.40 19.26
CA GLN A 101 -10.61 1.04 18.93
C GLN A 101 -9.42 0.08 18.88
N MET A 102 -8.24 0.51 18.44
CA MET A 102 -7.09 -0.36 18.19
C MET A 102 -6.03 -0.36 19.29
N ALA A 103 -6.00 0.64 20.19
CA ALA A 103 -5.03 0.72 21.29
C ALA A 103 -5.04 -0.54 22.17
N GLY A 104 -3.85 -1.14 22.39
CA GLY A 104 -3.69 -2.37 23.16
C GLY A 104 -4.25 -3.63 22.50
N ARG A 105 -4.55 -3.60 21.20
CA ARG A 105 -5.17 -4.71 20.45
C ARG A 105 -4.42 -5.02 19.17
N PRO A 106 -4.50 -6.25 18.66
CA PRO A 106 -4.02 -6.58 17.32
C PRO A 106 -5.03 -6.14 16.25
N ALA A 107 -4.50 -5.80 15.07
CA ALA A 107 -5.28 -5.66 13.84
C ALA A 107 -4.47 -6.19 12.66
N GLU A 108 -5.09 -6.32 11.50
CA GLU A 108 -4.47 -6.89 10.31
C GLU A 108 -4.34 -5.82 9.22
N LEU A 109 -3.13 -5.54 8.77
CA LEU A 109 -2.93 -4.65 7.62
C LEU A 109 -2.86 -5.47 6.34
N LEU A 110 -3.81 -5.23 5.44
CA LEU A 110 -3.83 -5.81 4.11
C LEU A 110 -3.32 -4.79 3.09
N THR A 111 -2.44 -5.24 2.21
CA THR A 111 -2.06 -4.47 1.03
C THR A 111 -2.26 -5.31 -0.21
N GLY A 112 -3.12 -4.83 -1.11
CA GLY A 112 -3.24 -5.33 -2.47
C GLY A 112 -2.05 -4.87 -3.31
N HIS A 113 -1.58 -5.75 -4.17
CA HIS A 113 -0.49 -5.51 -5.11
C HIS A 113 -0.92 -5.93 -6.50
N ALA A 114 -0.54 -5.16 -7.49
CA ALA A 114 -0.67 -5.54 -8.88
C ALA A 114 0.56 -5.10 -9.65
N VAL A 115 0.98 -5.93 -10.58
CA VAL A 115 2.06 -5.64 -11.52
C VAL A 115 1.51 -5.81 -12.93
N VAL A 116 1.62 -4.75 -13.73
CA VAL A 116 1.28 -4.79 -15.16
C VAL A 116 2.58 -4.62 -15.94
N ARG A 117 2.88 -5.59 -16.83
CA ARG A 117 4.01 -5.48 -17.73
C ARG A 117 3.60 -4.69 -18.97
N VAL A 118 4.44 -3.71 -19.32
CA VAL A 118 4.37 -2.96 -20.57
C VAL A 118 5.51 -3.42 -21.47
N ARG A 119 5.20 -3.82 -22.70
CA ARG A 119 6.17 -4.23 -23.71
C ARG A 119 5.84 -3.58 -25.05
N ALA A 120 6.85 -3.04 -25.71
CA ALA A 120 6.68 -2.27 -26.96
C ALA A 120 5.61 -1.16 -26.84
N GLY A 121 5.53 -0.52 -25.66
CA GLY A 121 4.61 0.58 -25.36
C GLY A 121 3.18 0.17 -25.01
N THR A 122 2.87 -1.14 -24.94
CA THR A 122 1.52 -1.63 -24.63
C THR A 122 1.53 -2.60 -23.46
N PRO A 123 0.50 -2.57 -22.57
CA PRO A 123 0.30 -3.61 -21.56
C PRO A 123 0.10 -4.98 -22.22
N ASP A 124 0.85 -6.00 -21.79
CA ASP A 124 0.79 -7.34 -22.38
C ASP A 124 0.52 -8.47 -21.37
N ALA A 125 0.78 -8.26 -20.10
CA ALA A 125 0.50 -9.23 -19.05
C ALA A 125 0.36 -8.54 -17.68
N GLU A 126 -0.36 -9.18 -16.76
CA GLU A 126 -0.54 -8.67 -15.40
C GLU A 126 -0.61 -9.82 -14.39
N MET A 127 -0.18 -9.52 -13.16
CA MET A 127 -0.31 -10.38 -11.99
C MET A 127 -0.77 -9.54 -10.81
N ALA A 128 -1.59 -10.11 -9.94
CA ALA A 128 -2.07 -9.42 -8.74
C ALA A 128 -2.21 -10.39 -7.55
N GLY A 129 -2.22 -9.84 -6.36
CA GLY A 129 -2.39 -10.57 -5.11
C GLY A 129 -2.39 -9.61 -3.93
N HIS A 130 -2.49 -10.15 -2.73
CA HIS A 130 -2.42 -9.37 -1.50
C HIS A 130 -1.39 -9.95 -0.53
N ALA A 131 -0.91 -9.11 0.37
CA ALA A 131 -0.17 -9.49 1.56
C ALA A 131 -0.94 -9.02 2.79
N SER A 132 -0.87 -9.83 3.84
CA SER A 132 -1.43 -9.51 5.15
C SER A 132 -0.34 -9.58 6.22
N THR A 133 -0.40 -8.66 7.17
CA THR A 133 0.53 -8.57 8.30
C THR A 133 -0.24 -8.19 9.55
N ALA A 134 -0.15 -9.02 10.59
CA ALA A 134 -0.73 -8.70 11.88
C ALA A 134 0.14 -7.66 12.60
N VAL A 135 -0.50 -6.65 13.17
CA VAL A 135 0.14 -5.55 13.92
C VAL A 135 -0.43 -5.52 15.32
N SER A 136 0.41 -5.61 16.33
CA SER A 136 0.04 -5.46 17.73
C SER A 136 0.30 -4.02 18.16
N PHE A 137 -0.75 -3.31 18.56
CA PHE A 137 -0.67 -1.92 18.99
C PHE A 137 -0.50 -1.82 20.50
N GLY A 138 0.39 -0.93 20.94
CA GLY A 138 0.45 -0.47 22.31
C GLY A 138 -0.71 0.50 22.64
N ALA A 139 -0.80 0.87 23.90
CA ALA A 139 -1.80 1.81 24.37
C ALA A 139 -1.11 3.16 24.72
N PRO A 140 -1.06 4.14 23.79
CA PRO A 140 -0.53 5.45 24.09
C PRO A 140 -1.34 6.14 25.20
N THR A 141 -0.68 6.91 26.03
CA THR A 141 -1.38 7.81 26.94
C THR A 141 -2.18 8.87 26.18
N PRO A 142 -3.21 9.49 26.77
CA PRO A 142 -3.96 10.55 26.09
C PRO A 142 -3.07 11.70 25.57
N ALA A 143 -2.04 12.08 26.31
CA ALA A 143 -1.11 13.13 25.90
C ALA A 143 -0.24 12.74 24.71
N GLU A 144 0.24 11.50 24.66
CA GLU A 144 1.00 10.94 23.53
C GLU A 144 0.14 10.87 22.28
N LEU A 145 -1.10 10.38 22.41
CA LEU A 145 -2.03 10.30 21.30
C LEU A 145 -2.34 11.68 20.72
N GLU A 146 -2.65 12.67 21.56
CA GLU A 146 -2.91 14.04 21.08
C GLU A 146 -1.68 14.66 20.39
N ALA A 147 -0.48 14.43 20.92
CA ALA A 147 0.75 14.88 20.27
C ALA A 147 0.97 14.20 18.90
N TYR A 148 0.64 12.90 18.79
CA TYR A 148 0.72 12.17 17.54
C TYR A 148 -0.31 12.68 16.52
N LEU A 149 -1.56 12.88 16.93
CA LEU A 149 -2.63 13.44 16.10
C LEU A 149 -2.28 14.85 15.60
N ALA A 150 -1.72 15.69 16.48
CA ALA A 150 -1.29 17.05 16.13
C ALA A 150 -0.15 17.09 15.10
N SER A 151 0.61 15.99 14.93
CA SER A 151 1.65 15.90 13.88
C SER A 151 1.09 15.84 12.46
N GLY A 152 -0.20 15.50 12.29
CA GLY A 152 -0.83 15.25 11.00
C GLY A 152 -0.48 13.90 10.36
N GLU A 153 0.56 13.22 10.83
CA GLU A 153 1.03 11.94 10.25
C GLU A 153 -0.07 10.87 10.17
N PRO A 154 -0.93 10.66 11.18
CA PRO A 154 -2.01 9.67 11.14
C PRO A 154 -3.00 9.87 9.99
N LEU A 155 -3.17 11.09 9.49
CA LEU A 155 -4.16 11.42 8.47
C LEU A 155 -3.74 10.97 7.08
N GLU A 156 -2.45 10.73 6.87
CA GLU A 156 -1.86 10.43 5.57
C GLU A 156 -1.76 8.93 5.27
N VAL A 157 -2.14 8.07 6.22
CA VAL A 157 -1.88 6.63 6.16
C VAL A 157 -3.11 5.79 6.50
N ALA A 158 -3.21 4.61 5.87
CA ALA A 158 -4.25 3.63 6.19
C ALA A 158 -4.12 3.18 7.66
N GLY A 159 -5.25 3.07 8.36
CA GLY A 159 -5.27 2.67 9.76
C GLY A 159 -4.81 3.74 10.76
N ALA A 160 -4.49 4.95 10.32
CA ALA A 160 -4.04 6.06 11.16
C ALA A 160 -2.75 5.78 11.94
N PHE A 161 -1.85 4.94 11.42
CA PHE A 161 -0.53 4.68 12.01
C PHE A 161 0.55 4.49 10.96
N THR A 162 1.80 4.70 11.34
CA THR A 162 2.99 4.37 10.55
C THR A 162 3.85 3.37 11.32
N LEU A 163 4.58 2.51 10.61
CA LEU A 163 5.63 1.69 11.20
C LEU A 163 6.99 2.40 11.15
N ASP A 164 7.20 3.16 10.10
CA ASP A 164 8.46 3.84 9.75
C ASP A 164 8.49 5.33 10.14
N GLY A 165 7.52 5.76 10.95
CA GLY A 165 7.39 7.13 11.45
C GLY A 165 7.14 7.19 12.95
N ARG A 166 6.46 8.27 13.39
CA ARG A 166 6.12 8.47 14.81
C ARG A 166 5.16 7.42 15.35
N GLY A 167 4.27 6.89 14.50
CA GLY A 167 3.36 5.79 14.87
C GLY A 167 4.09 4.53 15.31
N GLY A 168 5.33 4.33 14.85
CA GLY A 168 6.17 3.18 15.23
C GLY A 168 6.45 3.07 16.73
N TRP A 169 6.39 4.17 17.48
CA TRP A 169 6.50 4.14 18.94
C TRP A 169 5.34 3.43 19.64
N PHE A 170 4.22 3.26 18.94
CA PHE A 170 3.01 2.63 19.45
C PHE A 170 2.72 1.27 18.81
N VAL A 171 3.69 0.70 18.09
CA VAL A 171 3.64 -0.66 17.55
C VAL A 171 4.53 -1.55 18.43
N GLU A 172 3.94 -2.50 19.15
CA GLU A 172 4.66 -3.42 20.03
C GLU A 172 5.22 -4.63 19.30
N GLY A 173 4.59 -5.00 18.17
CA GLY A 173 5.04 -6.15 17.38
C GLY A 173 4.29 -6.29 16.06
N ILE A 174 4.90 -7.05 15.17
CA ILE A 174 4.31 -7.44 13.89
C ILE A 174 4.55 -8.93 13.66
N GLU A 175 3.59 -9.60 13.03
CA GLU A 175 3.74 -10.96 12.53
C GLU A 175 3.45 -10.94 11.02
N GLY A 176 4.49 -11.20 10.22
CA GLY A 176 4.44 -11.15 8.76
C GLY A 176 5.51 -10.23 8.16
N ASP A 177 5.19 -9.58 7.06
CA ASP A 177 6.12 -8.75 6.29
C ASP A 177 6.09 -7.28 6.74
N PRO A 178 7.19 -6.73 7.32
CA PRO A 178 7.26 -5.33 7.72
C PRO A 178 7.07 -4.36 6.55
N SER A 179 7.59 -4.68 5.36
CA SER A 179 7.46 -3.83 4.19
C SER A 179 6.02 -3.70 3.71
N ASN A 180 5.19 -4.73 3.97
CA ASN A 180 3.75 -4.67 3.74
C ASN A 180 3.08 -3.61 4.60
N VAL A 181 3.47 -3.49 5.87
CA VAL A 181 2.90 -2.50 6.80
C VAL A 181 3.21 -1.08 6.33
N VAL A 182 4.39 -0.83 5.78
CA VAL A 182 4.76 0.46 5.17
C VAL A 182 3.96 0.74 3.88
N GLY A 183 3.37 -0.31 3.28
CA GLY A 183 2.41 -0.20 2.18
C GLY A 183 2.84 -0.84 0.86
N LEU A 184 3.96 -1.58 0.83
CA LEU A 184 4.40 -2.36 -0.32
C LEU A 184 5.23 -3.56 0.14
N SER A 185 4.68 -4.77 -0.02
CA SER A 185 5.40 -6.01 0.27
C SER A 185 6.48 -6.27 -0.77
N LEU A 186 7.75 -6.20 -0.37
CA LEU A 186 8.88 -6.54 -1.24
C LEU A 186 8.85 -8.02 -1.67
N PRO A 187 8.61 -9.00 -0.76
CA PRO A 187 8.52 -10.41 -1.13
C PRO A 187 7.41 -10.70 -2.15
N LEU A 188 6.21 -10.12 -1.96
CA LEU A 188 5.10 -10.31 -2.89
C LEU A 188 5.38 -9.64 -4.23
N THR A 189 5.83 -8.40 -4.22
CA THR A 189 6.18 -7.66 -5.45
C THR A 189 7.22 -8.42 -6.27
N ARG A 190 8.26 -8.97 -5.61
CA ARG A 190 9.27 -9.82 -6.28
C ARG A 190 8.66 -11.05 -6.93
N ARG A 191 7.72 -11.74 -6.27
CA ARG A 191 7.04 -12.92 -6.84
C ARG A 191 6.23 -12.55 -8.07
N LEU A 192 5.37 -11.51 -7.98
CA LEU A 192 4.52 -11.07 -9.08
C LEU A 192 5.35 -10.65 -10.31
N ILE A 193 6.46 -9.95 -10.10
CA ILE A 193 7.41 -9.58 -11.17
C ILE A 193 8.05 -10.84 -11.77
N GLY A 194 8.42 -11.80 -10.92
CA GLY A 194 9.01 -13.07 -11.35
C GLY A 194 8.07 -13.93 -12.21
N GLU A 195 6.77 -13.96 -11.85
CA GLU A 195 5.72 -14.65 -12.61
C GLU A 195 5.51 -14.01 -14.01
N LEU A 196 5.83 -12.73 -14.16
CA LEU A 196 5.86 -12.04 -15.44
C LEU A 196 7.20 -12.22 -16.20
N GLY A 197 8.08 -13.11 -15.73
CA GLY A 197 9.32 -13.48 -16.39
C GLY A 197 10.48 -12.49 -16.21
N VAL A 198 10.43 -11.62 -15.20
CA VAL A 198 11.48 -10.63 -14.93
C VAL A 198 12.13 -10.90 -13.57
N ALA A 199 13.45 -11.00 -13.52
CA ALA A 199 14.18 -11.08 -12.27
C ALA A 199 14.24 -9.68 -11.62
N ILE A 200 14.00 -9.59 -10.30
CA ILE A 200 14.04 -8.30 -9.58
C ILE A 200 15.41 -7.61 -9.72
N THR A 201 16.48 -8.38 -9.84
CA THR A 201 17.85 -7.88 -10.02
C THR A 201 18.02 -7.04 -11.30
N ASN A 202 17.17 -7.23 -12.29
CA ASN A 202 17.16 -6.44 -13.54
C ASN A 202 16.61 -5.01 -13.33
N LEU A 203 16.02 -4.76 -12.16
CA LEU A 203 15.43 -3.46 -11.76
C LEU A 203 16.28 -2.73 -10.72
N TRP A 204 17.32 -3.37 -10.16
CA TRP A 204 18.24 -2.74 -9.22
C TRP A 204 19.10 -1.67 -9.90
N ARG A 205 19.48 -0.66 -9.12
CA ARG A 205 20.34 0.46 -9.55
C ARG A 205 21.42 0.75 -8.51
#